data_b8c465956126c3fa396904302ab715b6
#
_entry.id   b8c465956126c3fa396904302ab715b6
#
_cell.length_a   1.000
_cell.length_b   1.000
_cell.length_c   1.000
_cell.angle_alpha   90.00
_cell.angle_beta   90.00
_cell.angle_gamma   90.00
#
_symmetry.space_group_name_H-M   'P 1'
#
loop_
_entity.id
_entity.type
_entity.pdbx_description
1 polymer ?
#
loop_
_entity_poly.entity_id
_entity_poly.type
_entity_poly.pdbx_seq_one_letter_code
_entity_poly.pdbx_strand_id
1 'polypeptide(L)'
;EIHERLVGSEMCIRDRADVFTSPLGDENGAFTYVAQGVGDMNAARKGRHAGQDLNGIGGENTDEGLPVRAAGRGLLIYAGEPSSDWGNVVVLLHRLPDGRFVQSLYAHLKTVSDIPLGTLVGRGEQIGSVGTAHGNYLAHLHFEMIESIAHEAGMPGYGKTTFNRINPDEVLKQYAPDPEMMMPDPIIALKQVQMAAGWEKLLENLYKDNSMEALDKILPGSQPASEEKEKR
;
A
#
# COMPACT_ATOMS: atom_id res chain seq x y z
N GLU A 1 -33.39 2.82 -16.69
CA GLU A 1 -32.53 3.95 -17.10
C GLU A 1 -31.85 4.65 -15.89
N ILE A 2 -32.55 4.87 -14.77
CA ILE A 2 -31.93 5.48 -13.56
C ILE A 2 -30.96 4.53 -12.89
N HIS A 3 -31.25 3.22 -12.88
CA HIS A 3 -30.38 2.20 -12.27
C HIS A 3 -29.08 1.99 -13.05
N GLU A 4 -29.12 2.02 -14.38
CA GLU A 4 -27.92 1.91 -15.23
C GLU A 4 -27.02 3.15 -15.14
N ARG A 5 -27.59 4.35 -14.97
CA ARG A 5 -26.82 5.58 -14.75
C ARG A 5 -26.11 5.61 -13.39
N LEU A 6 -26.74 5.10 -12.34
CA LEU A 6 -26.13 5.00 -11.00
C LEU A 6 -24.98 3.99 -10.98
N VAL A 7 -25.16 2.81 -11.60
CA VAL A 7 -24.10 1.80 -11.70
C VAL A 7 -22.91 2.32 -12.51
N GLY A 8 -23.13 3.03 -13.61
CA GLY A 8 -22.05 3.63 -14.39
C GLY A 8 -21.31 4.76 -13.67
N SER A 9 -22.01 5.62 -12.93
CA SER A 9 -21.39 6.73 -12.17
C SER A 9 -20.66 6.23 -10.95
N GLU A 10 -21.18 5.24 -10.23
CA GLU A 10 -20.49 4.64 -9.07
C GLU A 10 -19.23 3.88 -9.49
N MET A 11 -19.25 3.19 -10.63
CA MET A 11 -18.05 2.51 -11.14
C MET A 11 -16.97 3.51 -11.57
N CYS A 12 -17.35 4.66 -12.14
CA CYS A 12 -16.41 5.74 -12.49
C CYS A 12 -15.80 6.44 -11.27
N ILE A 13 -16.46 6.44 -10.12
CA ILE A 13 -15.94 7.04 -8.88
C ILE A 13 -15.00 6.07 -8.16
N ARG A 14 -15.26 4.76 -8.26
CA ARG A 14 -14.50 3.73 -7.54
C ARG A 14 -13.10 3.47 -8.10
N ASP A 15 -12.86 3.72 -9.39
CA ASP A 15 -11.59 3.46 -10.07
C ASP A 15 -10.65 4.68 -10.14
N ARG A 16 -11.09 5.85 -9.64
CA ARG A 16 -10.32 7.11 -9.71
C ARG A 16 -9.48 7.32 -8.47
N ALA A 17 -8.24 7.69 -8.68
CA ALA A 17 -7.33 8.18 -7.63
C ALA A 17 -7.43 9.71 -7.57
N ASP A 18 -8.35 10.19 -6.78
CA ASP A 18 -8.66 11.61 -6.59
C ASP A 18 -7.89 12.25 -5.42
N VAL A 19 -7.30 11.42 -4.57
CA VAL A 19 -6.50 11.83 -3.40
C VAL A 19 -5.25 10.98 -3.31
N PHE A 20 -4.12 11.63 -3.01
CA PHE A 20 -2.84 10.98 -2.71
C PHE A 20 -2.31 11.42 -1.35
N THR A 21 -1.64 10.50 -0.65
CA THR A 21 -1.02 10.70 0.66
C THR A 21 0.37 10.09 0.70
N SER A 22 1.17 10.45 1.69
CA SER A 22 2.49 9.84 1.87
C SER A 22 2.39 8.31 2.00
N PRO A 23 3.25 7.55 1.31
CA PRO A 23 3.29 6.10 1.46
C PRO A 23 4.00 5.64 2.73
N LEU A 24 4.71 6.53 3.43
CA LEU A 24 5.48 6.24 4.64
C LEU A 24 5.16 7.28 5.72
N GLY A 25 5.18 6.87 6.99
CA GLY A 25 4.75 7.70 8.10
C GLY A 25 3.22 7.71 8.25
N ASP A 26 2.65 8.85 8.67
CA ASP A 26 1.22 9.10 8.59
C ASP A 26 0.82 9.58 7.17
N GLU A 27 -0.42 9.97 6.98
CA GLU A 27 -0.93 10.45 5.70
C GLU A 27 -0.20 11.72 5.17
N ASN A 28 0.46 12.47 6.05
CA ASN A 28 1.24 13.66 5.74
C ASN A 28 2.75 13.37 5.71
N GLY A 29 3.19 12.12 5.94
CA GLY A 29 4.59 11.74 6.00
C GLY A 29 5.29 12.18 7.29
N ALA A 30 4.57 12.27 8.42
CA ALA A 30 5.16 12.65 9.69
C ALA A 30 6.32 11.72 10.07
N PHE A 31 7.38 12.31 10.62
CA PHE A 31 8.62 11.63 11.00
C PHE A 31 9.36 10.96 9.85
N THR A 32 9.15 11.44 8.62
CA THR A 32 9.90 11.00 7.43
C THR A 32 10.60 12.16 6.76
N TYR A 33 11.59 11.84 5.92
CA TYR A 33 12.28 12.82 5.07
C TYR A 33 12.73 12.16 3.77
N VAL A 34 12.97 12.98 2.74
CA VAL A 34 13.53 12.56 1.46
C VAL A 34 15.06 12.61 1.56
N ALA A 35 15.70 11.44 1.56
CA ALA A 35 17.16 11.35 1.59
C ALA A 35 17.78 11.62 0.20
N GLN A 36 17.12 11.17 -0.87
CA GLN A 36 17.48 11.44 -2.26
C GLN A 36 16.22 11.68 -3.07
N GLY A 37 16.16 12.78 -3.81
CA GLY A 37 15.01 13.18 -4.62
C GLY A 37 15.09 12.69 -6.06
N VAL A 38 13.97 12.83 -6.79
CA VAL A 38 13.91 12.58 -8.23
C VAL A 38 14.84 13.54 -8.97
N GLY A 39 15.66 12.99 -9.86
CA GLY A 39 16.59 13.77 -10.68
C GLY A 39 17.91 14.12 -9.99
N ASP A 40 18.06 13.83 -8.71
CA ASP A 40 19.31 14.02 -8.00
C ASP A 40 20.42 13.18 -8.63
N MET A 41 21.58 13.83 -8.86
CA MET A 41 22.73 13.14 -9.43
C MET A 41 23.44 12.30 -8.37
N ASN A 42 23.48 10.99 -8.60
CA ASN A 42 24.26 10.07 -7.79
C ASN A 42 25.59 9.76 -8.52
N ALA A 43 26.69 10.27 -7.99
CA ALA A 43 28.01 10.11 -8.61
C ALA A 43 28.49 8.64 -8.61
N ALA A 44 28.18 7.88 -7.58
CA ALA A 44 28.54 6.47 -7.48
C ALA A 44 27.77 5.62 -8.50
N ARG A 45 26.49 5.91 -8.71
CA ARG A 45 25.61 5.24 -9.69
C ARG A 45 25.73 5.83 -11.10
N LYS A 46 26.46 6.96 -11.26
CA LYS A 46 26.67 7.66 -12.53
C LYS A 46 25.36 8.01 -13.25
N GLY A 47 24.33 8.36 -12.50
CA GLY A 47 23.00 8.63 -13.04
C GLY A 47 22.16 9.51 -12.13
N ARG A 48 21.04 9.96 -12.68
CA ARG A 48 20.00 10.68 -11.95
C ARG A 48 19.05 9.68 -11.34
N HIS A 49 18.65 9.92 -10.11
CA HIS A 49 17.73 9.10 -9.36
C HIS A 49 16.32 9.13 -9.97
N ALA A 50 15.70 7.98 -10.15
CA ALA A 50 14.40 7.88 -10.80
C ALA A 50 13.23 8.17 -9.85
N GLY A 51 13.43 8.00 -8.53
CA GLY A 51 12.41 8.15 -7.51
C GLY A 51 12.83 9.05 -6.35
N GLN A 52 12.13 8.89 -5.25
CA GLN A 52 12.50 9.45 -3.95
C GLN A 52 12.85 8.30 -3.00
N ASP A 53 13.95 8.47 -2.26
CA ASP A 53 14.28 7.59 -1.13
C ASP A 53 13.74 8.23 0.14
N LEU A 54 12.69 7.59 0.69
CA LEU A 54 11.99 8.03 1.89
C LEU A 54 12.52 7.27 3.10
N ASN A 55 12.98 8.01 4.10
CA ASN A 55 13.49 7.48 5.36
C ASN A 55 12.70 8.03 6.54
N GLY A 56 12.61 7.25 7.62
CA GLY A 56 12.24 7.77 8.94
C GLY A 56 13.38 8.51 9.61
N ILE A 57 13.07 9.36 10.56
CA ILE A 57 14.05 10.20 11.28
C ILE A 57 14.96 9.43 12.22
N GLY A 58 14.73 8.12 12.43
CA GLY A 58 15.52 7.29 13.36
C GLY A 58 16.94 6.98 12.88
N GLY A 59 17.17 7.05 11.57
CA GLY A 59 18.46 6.75 10.95
C GLY A 59 18.80 5.25 10.85
N GLU A 60 19.87 4.94 10.12
CA GLU A 60 20.35 3.57 9.84
C GLU A 60 19.21 2.64 9.36
N ASN A 61 19.01 1.49 10.01
CA ASN A 61 17.98 0.51 9.67
C ASN A 61 16.74 0.58 10.60
N THR A 62 16.54 1.70 11.30
CA THR A 62 15.37 1.84 12.19
C THR A 62 14.05 1.84 11.44
N ASP A 63 14.06 2.07 10.13
CA ASP A 63 12.91 2.07 9.26
C ASP A 63 12.50 0.65 8.83
N GLU A 64 13.36 -0.34 9.02
CA GLU A 64 13.09 -1.70 8.57
C GLU A 64 11.83 -2.26 9.23
N GLY A 65 10.90 -2.69 8.40
CA GLY A 65 9.62 -3.22 8.84
C GLY A 65 8.52 -2.18 9.05
N LEU A 66 8.80 -0.88 8.91
CA LEU A 66 7.74 0.14 8.91
C LEU A 66 6.71 -0.15 7.81
N PRO A 67 5.40 0.06 8.07
CA PRO A 67 4.36 -0.19 7.10
C PRO A 67 4.49 0.76 5.90
N VAL A 68 4.45 0.18 4.70
CA VAL A 68 4.33 0.91 3.43
C VAL A 68 2.88 0.84 2.98
N ARG A 69 2.30 2.00 2.67
CA ARG A 69 0.90 2.16 2.31
C ARG A 69 0.73 2.65 0.88
N ALA A 70 -0.37 2.28 0.24
CA ALA A 70 -0.73 2.80 -1.07
C ALA A 70 -0.92 4.33 -1.00
N ALA A 71 -0.14 5.08 -1.77
CA ALA A 71 -0.20 6.55 -1.80
C ALA A 71 -1.55 7.05 -2.34
N GLY A 72 -2.16 6.34 -3.27
CA GLY A 72 -3.46 6.62 -3.84
C GLY A 72 -4.24 5.34 -4.13
N ARG A 73 -5.53 5.45 -4.41
CA ARG A 73 -6.33 4.32 -4.90
C ARG A 73 -5.78 3.86 -6.25
N GLY A 74 -5.54 2.55 -6.42
CA GLY A 74 -4.98 2.04 -7.65
C GLY A 74 -5.19 0.55 -7.85
N LEU A 75 -5.04 0.11 -9.07
CA LEU A 75 -5.07 -1.30 -9.45
C LEU A 75 -3.68 -1.90 -9.19
N LEU A 76 -3.59 -2.98 -8.44
CA LEU A 76 -2.33 -3.71 -8.26
C LEU A 76 -1.95 -4.41 -9.57
N ILE A 77 -0.92 -3.91 -10.25
CA ILE A 77 -0.46 -4.45 -11.54
C ILE A 77 0.82 -5.26 -11.46
N TYR A 78 1.59 -5.10 -10.38
CA TYR A 78 2.79 -5.89 -10.13
C TYR A 78 3.06 -6.04 -8.63
N ALA A 79 3.47 -7.23 -8.23
CA ALA A 79 3.98 -7.55 -6.90
C ALA A 79 4.99 -8.69 -7.04
N GLY A 80 6.26 -8.44 -6.74
CA GLY A 80 7.33 -9.43 -6.92
C GLY A 80 8.72 -8.83 -6.80
N GLU A 81 9.72 -9.63 -7.10
CA GLU A 81 11.13 -9.24 -7.06
C GLU A 81 11.72 -9.24 -8.49
N PRO A 82 11.89 -8.06 -9.13
CA PRO A 82 12.46 -7.98 -10.48
C PRO A 82 13.97 -8.24 -10.50
N SER A 83 14.68 -7.92 -9.42
CA SER A 83 16.09 -8.24 -9.20
C SER A 83 16.46 -8.03 -7.73
N SER A 84 17.62 -8.57 -7.31
CA SER A 84 18.13 -8.41 -5.95
C SER A 84 18.39 -6.95 -5.56
N ASP A 85 18.77 -6.09 -6.51
CA ASP A 85 18.98 -4.67 -6.25
C ASP A 85 17.66 -3.91 -6.00
N TRP A 86 16.58 -4.38 -6.61
CA TRP A 86 15.25 -3.84 -6.38
C TRP A 86 14.60 -4.40 -5.11
N GLY A 87 14.94 -5.65 -4.73
CA GLY A 87 14.21 -6.38 -3.70
C GLY A 87 12.75 -6.57 -4.11
N ASN A 88 11.87 -6.72 -3.14
CA ASN A 88 10.44 -6.79 -3.44
C ASN A 88 9.92 -5.42 -3.88
N VAL A 89 9.07 -5.44 -4.91
CA VAL A 89 8.48 -4.27 -5.55
C VAL A 89 6.97 -4.45 -5.66
N VAL A 90 6.23 -3.39 -5.39
CA VAL A 90 4.80 -3.28 -5.68
C VAL A 90 4.59 -2.12 -6.66
N VAL A 91 3.71 -2.30 -7.65
CA VAL A 91 3.30 -1.23 -8.57
C VAL A 91 1.78 -1.14 -8.61
N LEU A 92 1.26 0.06 -8.39
CA LEU A 92 -0.15 0.38 -8.52
C LEU A 92 -0.36 1.29 -9.74
N LEU A 93 -1.39 0.99 -10.54
CA LEU A 93 -1.85 1.85 -11.63
C LEU A 93 -3.02 2.70 -11.15
N HIS A 94 -2.89 4.00 -11.27
CA HIS A 94 -3.89 4.99 -10.87
C HIS A 94 -4.51 5.65 -12.08
N ARG A 95 -5.81 5.88 -12.04
CA ARG A 95 -6.52 6.73 -12.99
C ARG A 95 -6.81 8.07 -12.31
N LEU A 96 -6.20 9.13 -12.81
CA LEU A 96 -6.39 10.49 -12.28
C LEU A 96 -7.76 11.07 -12.65
N PRO A 97 -8.24 12.12 -11.96
CA PRO A 97 -9.51 12.78 -12.26
C PRO A 97 -9.62 13.31 -13.68
N ASP A 98 -8.50 13.73 -14.30
CA ASP A 98 -8.42 14.22 -15.68
C ASP A 98 -8.38 13.10 -16.72
N GLY A 99 -8.41 11.83 -16.30
CA GLY A 99 -8.40 10.64 -17.13
C GLY A 99 -7.01 10.12 -17.49
N ARG A 100 -5.93 10.80 -17.13
CA ARG A 100 -4.56 10.29 -17.29
C ARG A 100 -4.31 9.11 -16.36
N PHE A 101 -3.35 8.28 -16.77
CA PHE A 101 -2.86 7.17 -15.96
C PHE A 101 -1.46 7.46 -15.45
N VAL A 102 -1.24 7.20 -14.18
CA VAL A 102 0.07 7.22 -13.55
C VAL A 102 0.27 5.95 -12.73
N GLN A 103 1.50 5.56 -12.50
CA GLN A 103 1.83 4.46 -11.61
C GLN A 103 2.53 4.99 -10.38
N SER A 104 2.33 4.32 -9.26
CA SER A 104 3.22 4.40 -8.10
C SER A 104 3.98 3.09 -7.95
N LEU A 105 5.30 3.19 -7.79
CA LEU A 105 6.20 2.06 -7.59
C LEU A 105 6.82 2.20 -6.20
N TYR A 106 6.80 1.08 -5.47
CA TYR A 106 7.33 0.95 -4.11
C TYR A 106 8.35 -0.17 -4.09
N ALA A 107 9.60 0.15 -3.78
CA ALA A 107 10.69 -0.82 -3.86
C ALA A 107 11.49 -0.95 -2.57
N HIS A 108 12.45 -1.88 -2.58
CA HIS A 108 13.27 -2.31 -1.47
C HIS A 108 12.47 -2.90 -0.31
N LEU A 109 11.24 -3.40 -0.59
CA LEU A 109 10.34 -3.90 0.43
C LEU A 109 10.88 -5.19 1.07
N LYS A 110 10.69 -5.29 2.40
CA LYS A 110 10.94 -6.51 3.19
C LYS A 110 9.85 -7.54 2.95
N THR A 111 8.60 -7.08 2.97
CA THR A 111 7.42 -7.91 2.75
C THR A 111 6.49 -7.24 1.76
N VAL A 112 5.72 -8.05 1.05
CA VAL A 112 4.59 -7.63 0.22
C VAL A 112 3.32 -8.21 0.82
N SER A 113 2.25 -7.42 0.89
CA SER A 113 0.94 -7.88 1.37
C SER A 113 0.35 -8.90 0.38
N ASP A 114 -0.35 -9.89 0.92
CA ASP A 114 -1.01 -10.93 0.11
C ASP A 114 -2.30 -10.38 -0.53
N ILE A 115 -2.11 -9.54 -1.54
CA ILE A 115 -3.18 -8.92 -2.34
C ILE A 115 -3.07 -9.50 -3.76
N PRO A 116 -4.14 -10.11 -4.29
CA PRO A 116 -4.11 -10.65 -5.66
C PRO A 116 -3.88 -9.56 -6.72
N LEU A 117 -3.09 -9.87 -7.76
CA LEU A 117 -2.95 -8.99 -8.93
C LEU A 117 -4.32 -8.69 -9.55
N GLY A 118 -4.49 -7.47 -10.04
CA GLY A 118 -5.76 -6.99 -10.58
C GLY A 118 -6.78 -6.56 -9.51
N THR A 119 -6.40 -6.57 -8.23
CA THR A 119 -7.24 -6.05 -7.14
C THR A 119 -7.11 -4.54 -7.04
N LEU A 120 -8.22 -3.87 -6.80
CA LEU A 120 -8.24 -2.45 -6.47
C LEU A 120 -7.81 -2.27 -5.01
N VAL A 121 -6.73 -1.50 -4.80
CA VAL A 121 -6.14 -1.16 -3.51
C VAL A 121 -6.58 0.25 -3.13
N GLY A 122 -7.04 0.43 -1.90
CA GLY A 122 -7.46 1.74 -1.38
C GLY A 122 -6.25 2.58 -0.94
N ARG A 123 -6.37 3.91 -1.02
CA ARG A 123 -5.40 4.85 -0.44
C ARG A 123 -5.21 4.54 1.06
N GLY A 124 -3.98 4.49 1.52
CA GLY A 124 -3.63 4.18 2.90
C GLY A 124 -3.67 2.69 3.27
N GLU A 125 -4.13 1.81 2.37
CA GLU A 125 -4.07 0.37 2.57
C GLU A 125 -2.61 -0.10 2.60
N GLN A 126 -2.25 -0.94 3.57
CA GLN A 126 -0.89 -1.47 3.67
C GLN A 126 -0.61 -2.47 2.55
N ILE A 127 0.44 -2.20 1.77
CA ILE A 127 0.87 -3.01 0.61
C ILE A 127 2.18 -3.74 0.86
N GLY A 128 2.88 -3.42 1.94
CA GLY A 128 4.15 -4.05 2.31
C GLY A 128 4.78 -3.41 3.51
N SER A 129 6.06 -3.65 3.69
CA SER A 129 6.90 -3.01 4.72
C SER A 129 8.27 -2.65 4.16
N VAL A 130 8.88 -1.61 4.74
CA VAL A 130 10.23 -1.15 4.38
C VAL A 130 11.25 -2.26 4.58
N GLY A 131 12.19 -2.37 3.67
CA GLY A 131 13.28 -3.33 3.72
C GLY A 131 14.61 -2.73 3.28
N THR A 132 15.54 -3.62 2.94
CA THR A 132 16.95 -3.31 2.64
C THR A 132 17.41 -3.87 1.29
N ALA A 133 16.48 -4.35 0.43
CA ALA A 133 16.82 -5.12 -0.76
C ALA A 133 17.90 -6.20 -0.45
N HIS A 134 17.58 -7.10 0.49
CA HIS A 134 18.49 -8.18 0.96
C HIS A 134 19.80 -7.69 1.61
N GLY A 135 19.81 -6.48 2.18
CA GLY A 135 21.00 -5.87 2.77
C GLY A 135 21.89 -5.10 1.78
N ASN A 136 21.42 -4.90 0.55
CA ASN A 136 22.13 -4.08 -0.45
C ASN A 136 22.13 -2.59 -0.09
N TYR A 137 21.13 -2.15 0.71
CA TYR A 137 20.95 -0.77 1.14
C TYR A 137 20.63 -0.72 2.64
N LEU A 138 20.84 0.45 3.25
CA LEU A 138 20.17 0.78 4.52
C LEU A 138 18.66 0.83 4.28
N ALA A 139 17.90 0.52 5.32
CA ALA A 139 16.44 0.45 5.22
C ALA A 139 15.86 1.81 4.77
N HIS A 140 15.10 1.80 3.71
CA HIS A 140 14.35 2.95 3.18
C HIS A 140 13.27 2.47 2.22
N LEU A 141 12.35 3.35 1.89
CA LEU A 141 11.40 3.15 0.80
C LEU A 141 11.87 3.92 -0.43
N HIS A 142 12.21 3.21 -1.52
CA HIS A 142 12.34 3.84 -2.83
C HIS A 142 10.95 3.97 -3.46
N PHE A 143 10.54 5.21 -3.76
CA PHE A 143 9.20 5.55 -4.23
C PHE A 143 9.26 6.31 -5.54
N GLU A 144 8.59 5.81 -6.59
CA GLU A 144 8.48 6.48 -7.89
C GLU A 144 7.02 6.80 -8.23
N MET A 145 6.82 7.95 -8.90
CA MET A 145 5.60 8.24 -9.65
C MET A 145 5.94 8.26 -11.14
N ILE A 146 5.19 7.52 -11.96
CA ILE A 146 5.56 7.23 -13.36
C ILE A 146 4.37 7.52 -14.27
N GLU A 147 4.56 8.34 -15.29
CA GLU A 147 3.54 8.59 -16.32
C GLU A 147 3.60 7.49 -17.39
N SER A 148 2.97 6.36 -17.12
CA SER A 148 2.94 5.18 -18.00
C SER A 148 1.73 4.31 -17.68
N ILE A 149 1.26 3.56 -18.66
CA ILE A 149 0.25 2.49 -18.52
C ILE A 149 0.88 1.09 -18.48
N ALA A 150 2.11 0.94 -18.96
CA ALA A 150 2.84 -0.31 -18.92
C ALA A 150 3.63 -0.41 -17.62
N HIS A 151 3.61 -1.56 -16.95
CA HIS A 151 4.37 -1.71 -15.72
C HIS A 151 5.87 -1.58 -15.98
N GLU A 152 6.56 -0.86 -15.12
CA GLU A 152 7.98 -0.53 -15.26
C GLU A 152 8.84 -1.07 -14.10
N ALA A 153 8.34 -2.06 -13.35
CA ALA A 153 9.11 -2.72 -12.32
C ALA A 153 10.42 -3.30 -12.91
N GLY A 154 11.54 -3.01 -12.25
CA GLY A 154 12.87 -3.47 -12.68
C GLY A 154 13.53 -2.61 -13.76
N MET A 155 12.93 -1.49 -14.19
CA MET A 155 13.65 -0.49 -14.98
C MET A 155 14.73 0.16 -14.13
N PRO A 156 15.85 0.65 -14.74
CA PRO A 156 16.94 1.22 -13.96
C PRO A 156 16.48 2.35 -13.05
N GLY A 157 16.75 2.26 -11.75
CA GLY A 157 16.48 3.31 -10.75
C GLY A 157 17.39 4.53 -10.89
N TYR A 158 18.42 4.43 -11.75
CA TYR A 158 19.34 5.53 -12.10
C TYR A 158 19.54 5.57 -13.62
N GLY A 159 19.46 6.75 -14.20
CA GLY A 159 19.63 6.94 -15.64
C GLY A 159 20.22 8.30 -16.02
N LYS A 160 20.50 8.50 -17.31
CA LYS A 160 20.94 9.82 -17.82
C LYS A 160 19.85 10.87 -17.68
N THR A 161 18.59 10.45 -17.74
CA THR A 161 17.40 11.27 -17.59
C THR A 161 16.39 10.55 -16.70
N THR A 162 15.42 11.28 -16.16
CA THR A 162 14.27 10.74 -15.41
C THR A 162 13.03 10.63 -16.30
N PHE A 163 13.21 10.32 -17.56
CA PHE A 163 12.26 10.42 -18.66
C PHE A 163 10.81 10.16 -18.21
N ASN A 164 9.94 9.81 -18.01
CA ASN A 164 8.54 9.67 -17.62
C ASN A 164 8.30 9.65 -16.08
N ARG A 165 9.33 10.00 -15.29
CA ARG A 165 9.17 10.10 -13.83
C ARG A 165 8.64 11.48 -13.47
N ILE A 166 7.63 11.50 -12.66
CA ILE A 166 7.02 12.69 -12.08
C ILE A 166 7.57 12.84 -10.66
N ASN A 167 7.82 14.08 -10.25
CA ASN A 167 8.17 14.32 -8.86
C ASN A 167 6.99 13.93 -7.95
N PRO A 168 7.14 12.92 -7.04
CA PRO A 168 6.08 12.50 -6.15
C PRO A 168 5.49 13.65 -5.33
N ASP A 169 6.30 14.60 -4.85
CA ASP A 169 5.83 15.75 -4.06
C ASP A 169 4.82 16.61 -4.83
N GLU A 170 4.97 16.74 -6.15
CA GLU A 170 4.02 17.49 -6.97
C GLU A 170 2.67 16.78 -7.02
N VAL A 171 2.67 15.46 -7.18
CA VAL A 171 1.43 14.66 -7.20
C VAL A 171 0.76 14.68 -5.83
N LEU A 172 1.53 14.42 -4.76
CA LEU A 172 1.02 14.45 -3.39
C LEU A 172 0.44 15.82 -3.02
N LYS A 173 1.06 16.91 -3.46
CA LYS A 173 0.56 18.27 -3.23
C LYS A 173 -0.67 18.59 -4.08
N GLN A 174 -0.66 18.22 -5.36
CA GLN A 174 -1.77 18.51 -6.28
C GLN A 174 -3.06 17.78 -5.87
N TYR A 175 -2.93 16.57 -5.38
CA TYR A 175 -4.04 15.69 -4.98
C TYR A 175 -4.07 15.44 -3.48
N ALA A 176 -3.59 16.40 -2.68
CA ALA A 176 -3.64 16.30 -1.22
C ALA A 176 -5.09 16.16 -0.73
N PRO A 177 -5.33 15.40 0.36
CA PRO A 177 -6.65 15.37 0.98
C PRO A 177 -7.06 16.76 1.49
N ASP A 178 -8.32 17.07 1.36
CA ASP A 178 -8.89 18.22 2.07
C ASP A 178 -8.88 17.92 3.57
N PRO A 179 -8.19 18.72 4.40
CA PRO A 179 -8.10 18.47 5.84
C PRO A 179 -9.46 18.45 6.55
N GLU A 180 -10.48 19.13 5.99
CA GLU A 180 -11.82 19.18 6.53
C GLU A 180 -12.68 17.98 6.10
N MET A 181 -12.26 17.26 5.05
CA MET A 181 -12.96 16.11 4.47
C MET A 181 -12.14 14.82 4.49
N MET A 182 -11.25 14.65 5.46
CA MET A 182 -10.42 13.42 5.58
C MET A 182 -11.31 12.21 5.91
N MET A 183 -11.83 11.59 4.87
CA MET A 183 -12.57 10.32 4.98
C MET A 183 -11.64 9.14 4.58
N PRO A 184 -11.78 7.97 5.25
CA PRO A 184 -11.13 6.74 4.79
C PRO A 184 -11.47 6.48 3.32
N ASP A 185 -10.52 5.87 2.59
CA ASP A 185 -10.79 5.50 1.19
C ASP A 185 -12.03 4.58 1.11
N PRO A 186 -13.01 4.89 0.25
CA PRO A 186 -14.25 4.11 0.12
C PRO A 186 -14.01 2.62 -0.15
N ILE A 187 -12.89 2.24 -0.79
CA ILE A 187 -12.55 0.84 -1.01
C ILE A 187 -12.20 0.14 0.31
N ILE A 188 -11.51 0.81 1.22
CA ILE A 188 -11.20 0.26 2.56
C ILE A 188 -12.50 0.09 3.35
N ALA A 189 -13.38 1.10 3.34
CA ALA A 189 -14.67 1.01 3.99
C ALA A 189 -15.52 -0.14 3.44
N LEU A 190 -15.54 -0.34 2.11
CA LEU A 190 -16.24 -1.44 1.48
C LEU A 190 -15.68 -2.81 1.89
N LYS A 191 -14.34 -2.95 1.92
CA LYS A 191 -13.68 -4.19 2.38
C LYS A 191 -14.04 -4.49 3.84
N GLN A 192 -14.07 -3.49 4.70
CA GLN A 192 -14.48 -3.65 6.10
C GLN A 192 -15.93 -4.14 6.23
N VAL A 193 -16.87 -3.58 5.44
CA VAL A 193 -18.27 -4.03 5.41
C VAL A 193 -18.38 -5.47 4.91
N GLN A 194 -17.64 -5.83 3.86
CA GLN A 194 -17.62 -7.21 3.34
C GLN A 194 -17.05 -8.20 4.37
N MET A 195 -16.00 -7.81 5.10
CA MET A 195 -15.45 -8.62 6.19
C MET A 195 -16.47 -8.79 7.31
N ALA A 196 -17.14 -7.70 7.74
CA ALA A 196 -18.17 -7.75 8.78
C ALA A 196 -19.33 -8.67 8.37
N ALA A 197 -19.84 -8.56 7.13
CA ALA A 197 -20.88 -9.46 6.61
C ALA A 197 -20.42 -10.93 6.56
N GLY A 198 -19.14 -11.16 6.27
CA GLY A 198 -18.53 -12.50 6.33
C GLY A 198 -18.54 -13.08 7.76
N TRP A 199 -18.22 -12.26 8.75
CA TRP A 199 -18.27 -12.64 10.17
C TRP A 199 -19.71 -12.91 10.64
N GLU A 200 -20.69 -12.09 10.24
CA GLU A 200 -22.11 -12.34 10.55
C GLU A 200 -22.57 -13.69 10.02
N LYS A 201 -22.24 -14.00 8.76
CA LYS A 201 -22.59 -15.29 8.16
C LYS A 201 -21.89 -16.48 8.82
N LEU A 202 -20.61 -16.28 9.24
CA LEU A 202 -19.88 -17.30 9.98
C LEU A 202 -20.53 -17.54 11.34
N LEU A 203 -20.88 -16.49 12.07
CA LEU A 203 -21.58 -16.58 13.35
C LEU A 203 -22.96 -17.25 13.21
N GLU A 204 -23.75 -16.88 12.19
CA GLU A 204 -25.03 -17.56 11.90
C GLU A 204 -24.87 -19.07 11.69
N ASN A 205 -23.84 -19.48 10.96
CA ASN A 205 -23.57 -20.89 10.72
C ASN A 205 -23.16 -21.62 12.02
N LEU A 206 -22.31 -20.97 12.85
CA LEU A 206 -21.90 -21.51 14.15
C LEU A 206 -23.08 -21.66 15.11
N TYR A 207 -24.01 -20.70 15.11
CA TYR A 207 -25.25 -20.80 15.95
C TYR A 207 -26.22 -21.83 15.42
N LYS A 208 -26.31 -22.07 14.11
CA LYS A 208 -27.20 -23.11 13.52
C LYS A 208 -26.71 -24.51 13.81
N ASP A 209 -25.41 -24.73 13.82
CA ASP A 209 -24.82 -26.07 14.06
C ASP A 209 -24.72 -26.45 15.54
N ASN A 210 -25.05 -25.56 16.45
CA ASN A 210 -25.01 -25.76 17.90
C ASN A 210 -23.70 -26.39 18.41
N SER A 211 -22.59 -26.18 17.67
CA SER A 211 -21.31 -26.82 17.95
C SER A 211 -20.30 -25.84 18.54
N MET A 212 -20.18 -25.85 19.86
CA MET A 212 -19.04 -25.22 20.58
C MET A 212 -17.69 -25.79 20.12
N GLU A 213 -17.66 -27.01 19.56
CA GLU A 213 -16.45 -27.63 18.97
C GLU A 213 -15.87 -26.86 17.77
N ALA A 214 -16.67 -26.06 17.04
CA ALA A 214 -16.19 -25.27 15.93
C ALA A 214 -15.43 -24.01 16.39
N LEU A 215 -15.78 -23.47 17.56
CA LEU A 215 -15.10 -22.31 18.15
C LEU A 215 -13.68 -22.63 18.64
N ASP A 216 -13.48 -23.80 19.22
CA ASP A 216 -12.17 -24.26 19.70
C ASP A 216 -11.15 -24.50 18.56
N LYS A 217 -11.63 -24.75 17.35
CA LYS A 217 -10.79 -24.92 16.16
C LYS A 217 -10.34 -23.58 15.54
N ILE A 218 -11.09 -22.51 15.78
CA ILE A 218 -10.85 -21.18 15.19
C ILE A 218 -10.06 -20.28 16.16
N LEU A 219 -10.17 -20.52 17.46
CA LEU A 219 -9.45 -19.75 18.50
C LEU A 219 -8.58 -20.69 19.34
N PRO A 220 -7.39 -21.09 18.85
CA PRO A 220 -6.48 -21.89 19.67
C PRO A 220 -5.99 -21.06 20.86
N GLY A 221 -6.53 -21.28 22.02
CA GLY A 221 -6.10 -20.65 23.28
C GLY A 221 -7.16 -20.29 24.31
N SER A 222 -8.45 -20.48 24.03
CA SER A 222 -9.51 -20.27 25.01
C SER A 222 -9.84 -21.56 25.76
N GLN A 223 -8.96 -22.05 26.61
CA GLN A 223 -9.33 -23.04 27.62
C GLN A 223 -9.96 -22.30 28.81
N PRO A 224 -11.14 -22.73 29.28
CA PRO A 224 -11.71 -22.22 30.54
C PRO A 224 -10.79 -22.62 31.69
N ALA A 225 -10.48 -21.64 32.55
CA ALA A 225 -9.73 -21.87 33.77
C ALA A 225 -10.37 -23.03 34.54
N SER A 226 -9.58 -24.08 34.78
CA SER A 226 -10.01 -25.21 35.58
C SER A 226 -10.38 -24.74 36.99
N GLU A 227 -11.63 -24.97 37.39
CA GLU A 227 -12.07 -24.85 38.78
C GLU A 227 -11.20 -25.74 39.67
N GLU A 228 -10.33 -25.11 40.45
CA GLU A 228 -9.68 -25.75 41.58
C GLU A 228 -10.76 -26.12 42.61
N LYS A 229 -11.10 -27.40 42.64
CA LYS A 229 -11.90 -27.95 43.74
C LYS A 229 -11.07 -27.96 45.00
N GLU A 230 -11.34 -27.00 45.88
CA GLU A 230 -11.01 -27.11 47.31
C GLU A 230 -11.50 -28.45 47.85
N LYS A 231 -10.58 -29.33 48.23
CA LYS A 231 -10.84 -30.43 49.15
C LYS A 231 -10.30 -30.05 50.51
N ARG A 232 -11.25 -29.92 51.44
CA ARG A 232 -11.00 -30.04 52.87
C ARG A 232 -10.60 -31.45 53.25
#